data_cce219bcaaf27669e6149587d5f20583
#
_entry.id   cce219bcaaf27669e6149587d5f20583
#
_cell.length_a   1.000
_cell.length_b   1.000
_cell.length_c   1.000
_cell.angle_alpha   90.00
_cell.angle_beta   90.00
_cell.angle_gamma   90.00
#
_symmetry.space_group_name_H-M   'P 1'
#
loop_
_entity.id
_entity.type
_entity.pdbx_description
1 polymer ?
#
loop_
_entity_poly.entity_id
_entity_poly.type
_entity_poly.pdbx_seq_one_letter_code
_entity_poly.pdbx_strand_id
1 'polypeptide(L)'
;AEKYTTDTEYDFGTVVAVSEGASKELTKCDVTNEQHTLGFVAPAPVGVVSESPAYLMNSDADGQNIALKGRVPVRVLGPVNKGNAVYAGLNGTATTSIENGALIVGVALETNTSSAEKLVECILKV
;
A
#
# COMPACT_ATOMS: atom_id res chain seq x y z
N ALA A 1 -11.52 9.01 -0.37
CA ALA A 1 -10.28 8.82 -1.14
C ALA A 1 -10.02 10.04 -2.01
N GLU A 2 -8.76 10.31 -2.25
CA GLU A 2 -8.35 11.40 -3.11
C GLU A 2 -7.62 10.85 -4.31
N LYS A 3 -7.58 11.63 -5.37
CA LYS A 3 -6.97 11.20 -6.61
C LYS A 3 -5.55 11.74 -6.71
N TYR A 4 -4.62 10.84 -7.01
CA TYR A 4 -3.22 11.20 -7.19
C TYR A 4 -2.69 10.54 -8.44
N THR A 5 -1.73 11.17 -9.10
CA THR A 5 -1.10 10.58 -10.26
C THR A 5 -0.12 9.50 -9.80
N THR A 6 -0.08 8.41 -10.55
CA THR A 6 0.80 7.28 -10.24
C THR A 6 1.63 6.98 -11.48
N ASP A 7 2.80 6.37 -11.26
CA ASP A 7 3.72 6.08 -12.36
C ASP A 7 3.21 4.94 -13.25
N THR A 8 2.28 4.16 -12.76
CA THR A 8 1.60 3.16 -13.57
C THR A 8 0.26 2.88 -12.90
N GLU A 9 -0.56 2.10 -13.54
CA GLU A 9 -1.85 1.75 -12.96
C GLU A 9 -1.65 0.58 -12.01
N TYR A 10 -2.00 0.75 -10.76
CA TYR A 10 -1.84 -0.28 -9.73
C TYR A 10 -3.18 -0.91 -9.38
N ASP A 11 -3.14 -2.18 -8.97
CA ASP A 11 -4.33 -2.90 -8.54
C ASP A 11 -4.83 -2.36 -7.19
N PHE A 12 -6.09 -2.63 -6.90
CA PHE A 12 -6.66 -2.24 -5.61
C PHE A 12 -5.83 -2.82 -4.47
N GLY A 13 -5.74 -2.09 -3.41
CA GLY A 13 -5.04 -2.56 -2.23
C GLY A 13 -3.54 -2.37 -2.26
N THR A 14 -2.99 -1.85 -3.36
CA THR A 14 -1.56 -1.61 -3.44
C THR A 14 -1.17 -0.46 -2.53
N VAL A 15 -0.16 -0.67 -1.71
CA VAL A 15 0.37 0.36 -0.81
C VAL A 15 1.28 1.27 -1.61
N VAL A 16 1.08 2.58 -1.50
CA VAL A 16 1.83 3.55 -2.30
C VAL A 16 2.58 4.53 -1.42
N ALA A 17 3.64 5.09 -1.99
CA ALA A 17 4.50 6.07 -1.33
C ALA A 17 4.77 7.21 -2.31
N VAL A 18 5.36 8.29 -1.82
CA VAL A 18 5.68 9.43 -2.65
C VAL A 18 6.78 9.05 -3.62
N SER A 19 6.61 9.40 -4.88
CA SER A 19 7.59 9.12 -5.92
C SER A 19 8.61 10.24 -5.95
N GLU A 20 9.88 9.88 -5.79
CA GLU A 20 10.89 10.89 -5.63
C GLU A 20 11.34 11.60 -6.89
N GLY A 21 11.46 10.98 -7.92
CA GLY A 21 12.08 11.61 -9.06
C GLY A 21 11.23 11.72 -10.28
N ALA A 22 10.03 11.26 -10.20
CA ALA A 22 9.21 11.18 -11.38
C ALA A 22 8.29 12.38 -11.50
N SER A 23 7.68 12.51 -12.65
CA SER A 23 6.70 13.53 -12.85
C SER A 23 5.38 13.17 -12.18
N LYS A 24 5.25 11.97 -11.66
CA LYS A 24 4.03 11.52 -10.99
C LYS A 24 4.16 11.65 -9.49
N GLU A 25 3.04 11.69 -8.81
CA GLU A 25 3.03 11.94 -7.37
C GLU A 25 3.36 10.71 -6.55
N LEU A 26 2.82 9.56 -6.92
CA LEU A 26 2.96 8.35 -6.12
C LEU A 26 3.46 7.17 -6.92
N THR A 27 4.11 6.25 -6.21
CA THR A 27 4.56 4.98 -6.78
C THR A 27 4.31 3.91 -5.73
N LYS A 28 4.43 2.63 -6.10
CA LYS A 28 4.24 1.56 -5.12
C LYS A 28 5.27 1.70 -4.00
N CYS A 29 4.85 1.36 -2.79
CA CYS A 29 5.74 1.38 -1.65
C CYS A 29 6.48 0.05 -1.62
N ASP A 30 7.76 0.07 -1.95
CA ASP A 30 8.54 -1.15 -2.11
C ASP A 30 9.72 -1.11 -1.15
N VAL A 31 9.65 -1.92 -0.10
CA VAL A 31 10.70 -1.99 0.91
C VAL A 31 11.64 -3.12 0.54
N THR A 32 12.88 -2.77 0.18
CA THR A 32 13.85 -3.76 -0.26
C THR A 32 15.00 -3.85 0.73
N ASN A 33 15.66 -5.01 0.75
CA ASN A 33 16.82 -5.20 1.61
C ASN A 33 17.95 -4.27 1.21
N GLU A 34 18.07 -3.99 -0.05
CA GLU A 34 19.15 -3.16 -0.53
C GLU A 34 19.09 -1.75 0.00
N GLN A 35 17.90 -1.20 0.04
CA GLN A 35 17.72 0.14 0.57
C GLN A 35 18.17 0.20 2.02
N HIS A 36 17.78 -0.79 2.80
CA HIS A 36 18.13 -0.82 4.20
C HIS A 36 19.63 -1.02 4.40
N THR A 37 20.20 -1.94 3.63
CA THR A 37 21.62 -2.25 3.73
C THR A 37 22.49 -1.04 3.43
N LEU A 38 22.05 -0.21 2.52
CA LEU A 38 22.80 0.98 2.15
C LEU A 38 22.52 2.16 3.05
N GLY A 39 21.76 1.96 4.12
CA GLY A 39 21.47 3.02 5.04
C GLY A 39 20.33 3.94 4.61
N PHE A 40 19.62 3.59 3.58
CA PHE A 40 18.49 4.39 3.14
C PHE A 40 17.33 4.17 4.08
N VAL A 41 16.52 5.21 4.22
CA VAL A 41 15.31 5.09 5.01
C VAL A 41 14.27 4.38 4.15
N ALA A 42 13.52 3.46 4.74
CA ALA A 42 12.47 2.76 4.02
C ALA A 42 11.43 3.76 3.54
N PRO A 43 10.83 3.52 2.38
CA PRO A 43 9.79 4.42 1.89
C PRO A 43 8.60 4.43 2.84
N ALA A 44 8.02 5.59 3.03
CA ALA A 44 6.89 5.74 3.94
C ALA A 44 5.59 5.53 3.17
N PRO A 45 4.74 4.61 3.61
CA PRO A 45 3.45 4.45 2.96
C PRO A 45 2.58 5.67 3.26
N VAL A 46 1.91 6.19 2.24
CA VAL A 46 1.05 7.34 2.40
C VAL A 46 -0.42 6.99 2.18
N GLY A 47 -0.69 5.85 1.56
CA GLY A 47 -2.05 5.45 1.32
C GLY A 47 -2.11 4.14 0.59
N VAL A 48 -3.31 3.77 0.18
CA VAL A 48 -3.57 2.50 -0.49
C VAL A 48 -4.51 2.77 -1.65
N VAL A 49 -4.23 2.15 -2.79
CA VAL A 49 -5.09 2.30 -3.95
C VAL A 49 -6.46 1.74 -3.60
N SER A 50 -7.47 2.58 -3.66
CA SER A 50 -8.82 2.17 -3.32
C SER A 50 -9.60 1.85 -4.57
N GLU A 51 -10.66 1.10 -4.39
CA GLU A 51 -11.49 0.72 -5.50
C GLU A 51 -12.13 1.96 -6.09
N SER A 52 -11.97 2.13 -7.38
CA SER A 52 -12.56 3.26 -8.04
C SER A 52 -13.95 2.94 -8.51
N PRO A 53 -14.82 3.89 -8.48
CA PRO A 53 -16.13 3.66 -9.07
C PRO A 53 -15.97 3.33 -10.53
N ALA A 54 -16.76 2.40 -10.95
CA ALA A 54 -16.58 1.87 -12.27
C ALA A 54 -16.79 2.87 -13.36
N TYR A 55 -17.51 3.90 -13.05
CA TYR A 55 -17.80 4.78 -14.10
C TYR A 55 -16.84 5.88 -14.30
N LEU A 56 -15.71 5.74 -13.95
CA LEU A 56 -14.73 6.75 -14.14
C LEU A 56 -14.55 7.10 -15.54
N MET A 57 -15.59 7.52 -16.11
CA MET A 57 -15.48 7.88 -17.45
C MET A 57 -14.81 9.18 -17.62
N ASN A 58 -14.64 9.91 -16.62
CA ASN A 58 -13.81 11.06 -16.76
C ASN A 58 -12.43 10.59 -16.68
N SER A 59 -12.22 9.64 -17.37
CA SER A 59 -11.00 8.99 -17.44
C SER A 59 -9.85 9.83 -17.89
N ASP A 60 -10.10 10.93 -18.40
CA ASP A 60 -9.00 11.80 -18.74
C ASP A 60 -8.36 12.33 -17.48
N ALA A 61 -8.97 12.12 -16.36
CA ALA A 61 -8.34 12.51 -15.13
C ALA A 61 -7.17 11.60 -14.88
N ASP A 62 -6.01 12.16 -14.77
CA ASP A 62 -4.82 11.39 -14.47
C ASP A 62 -4.84 10.97 -13.02
N GLY A 63 -4.63 9.70 -12.79
CA GLY A 63 -4.43 9.24 -11.43
C GLY A 63 -5.42 8.21 -10.99
N GLN A 64 -5.18 7.72 -9.80
CA GLN A 64 -6.00 6.71 -9.18
C GLN A 64 -6.50 7.22 -7.84
N ASN A 65 -7.61 6.67 -7.38
CA ASN A 65 -8.15 7.00 -6.07
C ASN A 65 -7.30 6.35 -5.01
N ILE A 66 -6.82 7.14 -4.07
CA ILE A 66 -5.95 6.67 -3.00
C ILE A 66 -6.64 6.92 -1.67
N ALA A 67 -6.82 5.88 -0.89
CA ALA A 67 -7.35 6.02 0.46
C ALA A 67 -6.21 6.43 1.37
N LEU A 68 -6.38 7.52 2.10
CA LEU A 68 -5.35 8.01 3.01
C LEU A 68 -5.63 7.63 4.44
N LYS A 69 -6.86 7.26 4.75
CA LYS A 69 -7.23 6.82 6.09
C LYS A 69 -8.54 6.06 6.00
N GLY A 70 -8.96 5.48 7.10
CA GLY A 70 -10.21 4.77 7.17
C GLY A 70 -10.03 3.30 6.85
N ARG A 71 -11.11 2.66 6.48
CA ARG A 71 -11.16 1.22 6.28
C ARG A 71 -11.04 0.90 4.80
N VAL A 72 -10.10 0.05 4.44
CA VAL A 72 -9.87 -0.26 3.03
C VAL A 72 -9.21 -1.63 2.91
N PRO A 73 -9.47 -2.39 1.82
CA PRO A 73 -8.74 -3.64 1.59
C PRO A 73 -7.30 -3.31 1.22
N VAL A 74 -6.38 -4.07 1.81
CA VAL A 74 -4.94 -3.90 1.59
C VAL A 74 -4.40 -5.23 1.10
N ARG A 75 -3.50 -5.18 0.11
CA ARG A 75 -2.83 -6.38 -0.36
C ARG A 75 -1.80 -6.82 0.66
N VAL A 76 -2.04 -7.97 1.28
CA VAL A 76 -1.16 -8.51 2.32
C VAL A 76 -0.54 -9.79 1.82
N LEU A 77 0.76 -9.91 1.97
CA LEU A 77 1.48 -11.12 1.62
C LEU A 77 1.82 -11.85 2.90
N GLY A 78 1.37 -13.09 3.02
CA GLY A 78 1.61 -13.90 4.19
C GLY A 78 0.44 -13.92 5.16
N PRO A 79 0.49 -14.77 6.17
CA PRO A 79 -0.63 -14.94 7.09
C PRO A 79 -0.88 -13.70 7.93
N VAL A 80 -2.14 -13.42 8.22
CA VAL A 80 -2.50 -12.28 9.04
C VAL A 80 -3.69 -12.68 9.92
N ASN A 81 -3.68 -12.24 11.16
CA ASN A 81 -4.79 -12.45 12.08
C ASN A 81 -5.43 -11.10 12.40
N LYS A 82 -6.72 -11.14 12.64
CA LYS A 82 -7.46 -9.94 13.03
C LYS A 82 -6.75 -9.27 14.21
N GLY A 83 -6.54 -7.98 14.09
CA GLY A 83 -5.85 -7.20 15.12
C GLY A 83 -4.35 -7.07 14.91
N ASN A 84 -3.78 -7.79 13.95
CA ASN A 84 -2.35 -7.65 13.67
C ASN A 84 -2.08 -6.35 12.95
N ALA A 85 -0.98 -5.70 13.31
CA ALA A 85 -0.49 -4.58 12.55
C ALA A 85 0.13 -5.10 11.26
N VAL A 86 -0.03 -4.38 10.17
CA VAL A 86 0.61 -4.73 8.90
C VAL A 86 1.51 -3.58 8.49
N TYR A 87 2.67 -3.91 7.97
CA TYR A 87 3.72 -2.97 7.63
C TYR A 87 4.01 -3.02 6.16
N ALA A 88 4.59 -1.96 5.63
CA ALA A 88 4.97 -1.92 4.22
C ALA A 88 5.94 -3.06 3.91
N GLY A 89 5.73 -3.72 2.79
CA GLY A 89 6.57 -4.84 2.37
C GLY A 89 7.07 -4.64 0.96
N LEU A 90 7.24 -5.73 0.23
CA LEU A 90 7.76 -5.69 -1.11
C LEU A 90 6.66 -5.39 -2.12
N ASN A 91 7.00 -4.61 -3.13
CA ASN A 91 6.15 -4.46 -4.31
C ASN A 91 4.75 -3.95 -4.01
N GLY A 92 4.62 -3.04 -3.06
CA GLY A 92 3.31 -2.46 -2.76
C GLY A 92 2.40 -3.36 -1.95
N THR A 93 2.94 -4.42 -1.36
CA THR A 93 2.16 -5.26 -0.44
C THR A 93 2.45 -4.86 1.00
N ALA A 94 1.65 -5.39 1.92
CA ALA A 94 1.90 -5.25 3.35
C ALA A 94 2.17 -6.62 3.95
N THR A 95 2.76 -6.64 5.11
CA THR A 95 3.11 -7.90 5.77
C THR A 95 3.05 -7.71 7.29
N THR A 96 2.89 -8.80 8.02
CA THR A 96 2.89 -8.73 9.48
C THR A 96 4.31 -8.75 10.05
N SER A 97 5.31 -9.00 9.21
CA SER A 97 6.70 -9.01 9.64
C SER A 97 7.33 -7.66 9.42
N ILE A 98 7.92 -7.08 10.47
CA ILE A 98 8.64 -5.83 10.32
C ILE A 98 10.03 -6.14 9.83
N GLU A 99 10.38 -5.62 8.66
CA GLU A 99 11.69 -5.84 8.07
C GLU A 99 12.22 -4.56 7.47
N ASN A 100 13.51 -4.41 7.50
CA ASN A 100 14.18 -3.32 6.78
C ASN A 100 13.66 -1.93 7.15
N GLY A 101 13.27 -1.75 8.40
CA GLY A 101 12.81 -0.45 8.86
C GLY A 101 11.44 -0.04 8.34
N ALA A 102 10.66 -1.00 7.88
CA ALA A 102 9.35 -0.70 7.30
C ALA A 102 8.42 -0.02 8.30
N LEU A 103 7.57 0.84 7.77
CA LEU A 103 6.63 1.58 8.57
C LEU A 103 5.24 0.97 8.48
N ILE A 104 4.42 1.27 9.46
CA ILE A 104 3.09 0.68 9.56
C ILE A 104 2.17 1.18 8.47
N VAL A 105 1.33 0.28 7.95
CA VAL A 105 0.29 0.62 7.00
C VAL A 105 -1.06 0.69 7.72
N GLY A 106 -1.34 -0.29 8.55
CA GLY A 106 -2.62 -0.33 9.24
C GLY A 106 -2.77 -1.54 10.14
N VAL A 107 -3.99 -1.80 10.54
CA VAL A 107 -4.33 -2.92 11.43
C VAL A 107 -5.40 -3.76 10.77
N ALA A 108 -5.19 -5.06 10.72
CA ALA A 108 -6.12 -5.97 10.04
C ALA A 108 -7.42 -6.11 10.80
N LEU A 109 -8.51 -6.08 10.07
CA LEU A 109 -9.85 -6.24 10.63
C LEU A 109 -10.38 -7.65 10.44
N GLU A 110 -9.65 -8.50 9.78
CA GLU A 110 -10.08 -9.87 9.55
C GLU A 110 -8.87 -10.80 9.52
N THR A 111 -9.12 -12.09 9.69
CA THR A 111 -8.08 -13.10 9.69
C THR A 111 -8.04 -13.79 8.34
N ASN A 112 -6.84 -13.92 7.80
CA ASN A 112 -6.62 -14.70 6.58
C ASN A 112 -5.22 -15.28 6.65
N THR A 113 -5.13 -16.57 6.95
CA THR A 113 -3.83 -17.19 7.20
C THR A 113 -3.18 -17.78 5.94
N SER A 114 -3.72 -17.48 4.79
CA SER A 114 -3.09 -17.92 3.55
C SER A 114 -1.71 -17.27 3.42
N SER A 115 -0.74 -18.01 2.93
CA SER A 115 0.59 -17.46 2.72
C SER A 115 0.67 -16.68 1.41
N ALA A 116 -0.36 -16.76 0.59
CA ALA A 116 -0.37 -16.05 -0.70
C ALA A 116 -0.78 -14.60 -0.52
N GLU A 117 -0.50 -13.80 -1.52
CA GLU A 117 -0.95 -12.42 -1.53
C GLU A 117 -2.47 -12.38 -1.68
N LYS A 118 -3.14 -11.57 -0.88
CA LYS A 118 -4.60 -11.45 -0.90
C LYS A 118 -5.00 -10.11 -0.32
N LEU A 119 -6.26 -9.76 -0.51
CA LEU A 119 -6.80 -8.52 0.05
C LEU A 119 -7.33 -8.80 1.45
N VAL A 120 -6.97 -7.95 2.38
CA VAL A 120 -7.40 -8.04 3.77
C VAL A 120 -7.91 -6.68 4.19
N GLU A 121 -9.09 -6.64 4.76
CA GLU A 121 -9.67 -5.38 5.22
C GLU A 121 -8.87 -4.85 6.39
N CYS A 122 -8.45 -3.60 6.31
CA CYS A 122 -7.62 -2.97 7.34
C CYS A 122 -8.10 -1.57 7.66
N ILE A 123 -7.78 -1.10 8.86
CA ILE A 123 -7.90 0.31 9.19
C ILE A 123 -6.52 0.93 8.97
N LEU A 124 -6.46 1.95 8.14
CA LEU A 124 -5.17 2.58 7.81
C LEU A 124 -4.64 3.39 8.97
N LYS A 125 -3.33 3.33 9.14
CA LYS A 125 -2.61 4.06 10.17
C LYS A 125 -1.42 4.81 9.60
N VAL A 126 -1.49 5.13 8.34
CA VAL A 126 -0.39 5.86 7.69
C VAL A 126 -0.40 7.34 8.04
#